data_a676b3c2f862932699e42c4dbb6ded50
#
_entry.id   a676b3c2f862932699e42c4dbb6ded50
#
_cell.length_a   1.000
_cell.length_b   1.000
_cell.length_c   1.000
_cell.angle_alpha   90.00
_cell.angle_beta   90.00
_cell.angle_gamma   90.00
#
_symmetry.space_group_name_H-M   'P 1'
#
loop_
_entity.id
_entity.type
_entity.pdbx_description
1 polymer ?
#
loop_
_entity_poly.entity_id
_entity_poly.type
_entity_poly.pdbx_seq_one_letter_code
_entity_poly.pdbx_strand_id
1 'polypeptide(L)'
;MIMKKKQPGLPQYDSPLMDADSIRNSLSAHMTFSISKFPFSATTRDWYESAAFAIRDRLVERWMETMQAYYREDSKRIYYLSLEFLVGRTFSNAMLNLNIHEECKAALYELGQDIETISDIEFDAALGNGGLGRLAACFLDSMASLNLPCYGYGIRYEYGMFHQAIEDGMQVEHPDNWLRYGNPWEFPRPEVLYPVKLYGKVVGYKHEDGTTHHHWVDTEDIMAMAYDTPVPGYGGKTVNNMRLWSAKSSRDFDLRYFNQGNYIQAVADKNESENLSKVLYPDDSTEMGKELRLKQQYFFVSASLQDILFRYKKHHTSWDELPDKVAIQLNDTHPSIGIAELMRLLMDTHHLPWERAWSLTSKTFSYTNHTLMPEALETWPVSLFENLLPRHLEIIYEINHRFLRDVMHHFPGDSDLLRRMSIISEDGGDRRIRMAHLAIVAATPLTAWRSCIPN
;
A
#
# COMPACT_ATOMS: atom_id res chain seq x y z
N MET A 1 -26.88 -12.56 20.96
CA MET A 1 -27.30 -11.18 21.34
C MET A 1 -26.09 -10.50 21.99
N ILE A 2 -25.19 -9.90 21.18
CA ILE A 2 -24.00 -9.21 21.68
C ILE A 2 -24.46 -7.84 22.14
N MET A 3 -24.45 -7.58 23.42
CA MET A 3 -24.74 -6.26 23.99
C MET A 3 -23.80 -5.24 23.33
N LYS A 4 -24.35 -4.30 22.56
CA LYS A 4 -23.64 -3.09 22.15
C LYS A 4 -23.23 -2.34 23.43
N LYS A 5 -21.99 -2.51 23.90
CA LYS A 5 -21.45 -1.63 24.92
C LYS A 5 -21.57 -0.20 24.37
N LYS A 6 -22.33 0.67 25.06
CA LYS A 6 -22.28 2.11 24.84
C LYS A 6 -20.81 2.52 24.96
N GLN A 7 -20.20 2.92 23.84
CA GLN A 7 -18.88 3.53 23.90
C GLN A 7 -19.04 4.80 24.76
N PRO A 8 -18.18 4.99 25.75
CA PRO A 8 -18.14 6.27 26.45
C PRO A 8 -17.89 7.36 25.41
N GLY A 9 -18.72 8.38 25.36
CA GLY A 9 -18.48 9.55 24.51
C GLY A 9 -17.08 10.07 24.78
N LEU A 10 -16.32 10.34 23.71
CA LEU A 10 -15.05 11.05 23.86
C LEU A 10 -15.30 12.34 24.66
N PRO A 11 -14.39 12.73 25.57
CA PRO A 11 -14.48 14.03 26.21
C PRO A 11 -14.63 15.09 25.11
N GLN A 12 -15.54 16.03 25.30
CA GLN A 12 -15.63 17.17 24.41
C GLN A 12 -14.31 17.94 24.51
N TYR A 13 -13.64 18.07 23.37
CA TYR A 13 -12.51 18.99 23.20
C TYR A 13 -12.97 20.12 22.29
N ASP A 14 -12.40 21.29 22.46
CA ASP A 14 -12.67 22.41 21.57
C ASP A 14 -12.02 22.12 20.21
N SER A 15 -12.85 22.01 19.17
CA SER A 15 -12.37 21.81 17.80
C SER A 15 -11.50 22.99 17.37
N PRO A 16 -10.35 22.75 16.73
CA PRO A 16 -9.50 23.83 16.27
C PRO A 16 -10.21 24.61 15.15
N LEU A 17 -10.41 25.92 15.39
CA LEU A 17 -11.05 26.80 14.41
C LEU A 17 -10.13 27.04 13.20
N MET A 18 -10.72 27.47 12.08
CA MET A 18 -10.02 27.68 10.82
C MET A 18 -9.52 29.11 10.62
N ASP A 19 -9.75 30.02 11.59
CA ASP A 19 -9.32 31.41 11.55
C ASP A 19 -7.82 31.57 11.89
N ALA A 20 -7.26 32.71 11.52
CA ALA A 20 -5.84 33.02 11.71
C ALA A 20 -5.42 33.03 13.18
N ASP A 21 -6.26 33.53 14.10
CA ASP A 21 -5.96 33.56 15.53
C ASP A 21 -5.86 32.16 16.13
N SER A 22 -6.79 31.27 15.78
CA SER A 22 -6.76 29.88 16.22
C SER A 22 -5.54 29.12 15.63
N ILE A 23 -5.21 29.38 14.36
CA ILE A 23 -4.01 28.80 13.74
C ILE A 23 -2.75 29.31 14.42
N ARG A 24 -2.61 30.62 14.68
CA ARG A 24 -1.47 31.21 15.39
C ARG A 24 -1.29 30.60 16.79
N ASN A 25 -2.40 30.41 17.52
CA ASN A 25 -2.36 29.78 18.84
C ASN A 25 -1.91 28.32 18.76
N SER A 26 -2.40 27.54 17.75
CA SER A 26 -1.96 26.18 17.51
C SER A 26 -0.47 26.10 17.16
N LEU A 27 0.01 27.00 16.30
CA LEU A 27 1.44 27.14 15.97
C LEU A 27 2.29 27.34 17.24
N SER A 28 1.91 28.30 18.08
CA SER A 28 2.63 28.57 19.31
C SER A 28 2.60 27.41 20.30
N ALA A 29 1.46 26.71 20.38
CA ALA A 29 1.32 25.54 21.22
C ALA A 29 2.20 24.39 20.73
N HIS A 30 2.21 24.08 19.43
CA HIS A 30 3.08 23.03 18.87
C HIS A 30 4.56 23.38 18.97
N MET A 31 4.94 24.64 18.75
CA MET A 31 6.32 25.09 18.96
C MET A 31 6.79 24.76 20.37
N THR A 32 5.94 25.06 21.36
CA THR A 32 6.27 24.86 22.78
C THR A 32 6.18 23.40 23.21
N PHE A 33 5.06 22.73 22.94
CA PHE A 33 4.74 21.43 23.55
C PHE A 33 5.08 20.21 22.68
N SER A 34 5.11 20.36 21.36
CA SER A 34 5.45 19.25 20.44
C SER A 34 6.91 19.27 20.03
N ILE A 35 7.46 20.46 19.75
CA ILE A 35 8.83 20.64 19.26
C ILE A 35 9.79 21.02 20.41
N SER A 36 9.25 21.55 21.51
CA SER A 36 10.02 21.96 22.71
C SER A 36 11.07 23.04 22.39
N LYS A 37 10.68 24.05 21.62
CA LYS A 37 11.52 25.19 21.23
C LYS A 37 10.91 26.52 21.68
N PHE A 38 11.78 27.51 21.91
CA PHE A 38 11.35 28.88 22.04
C PHE A 38 11.38 29.59 20.68
N PRO A 39 10.44 30.47 20.36
CA PRO A 39 10.38 31.19 19.08
C PRO A 39 11.70 31.86 18.66
N PHE A 40 12.44 32.42 19.59
CA PHE A 40 13.70 33.11 19.32
C PHE A 40 14.87 32.16 18.95
N SER A 41 14.76 30.87 19.27
CA SER A 41 15.77 29.83 18.94
C SER A 41 15.31 28.86 17.87
N ALA A 42 14.07 29.02 17.40
CA ALA A 42 13.48 28.14 16.41
C ALA A 42 14.09 28.35 15.02
N THR A 43 14.42 27.25 14.35
CA THR A 43 14.86 27.26 12.95
C THR A 43 13.67 27.29 12.00
N THR A 44 13.90 27.53 10.72
CA THR A 44 12.84 27.45 9.69
C THR A 44 12.19 26.05 9.67
N ARG A 45 12.96 25.00 9.95
CA ARG A 45 12.45 23.63 10.08
C ARG A 45 11.49 23.49 11.27
N ASP A 46 11.82 24.03 12.41
CA ASP A 46 10.96 24.00 13.60
C ASP A 46 9.62 24.73 13.32
N TRP A 47 9.66 25.84 12.58
CA TRP A 47 8.47 26.57 12.15
C TRP A 47 7.63 25.77 11.16
N TYR A 48 8.27 25.08 10.19
CA TYR A 48 7.56 24.18 9.28
C TYR A 48 6.85 23.05 10.05
N GLU A 49 7.54 22.37 10.96
CA GLU A 49 6.94 21.28 11.73
C GLU A 49 5.79 21.73 12.61
N SER A 50 5.95 22.90 13.26
CA SER A 50 4.89 23.52 14.05
C SER A 50 3.65 23.82 13.20
N ALA A 51 3.85 24.40 12.02
CA ALA A 51 2.79 24.70 11.07
C ALA A 51 2.12 23.43 10.52
N ALA A 52 2.92 22.42 10.17
CA ALA A 52 2.41 21.13 9.72
C ALA A 52 1.53 20.46 10.79
N PHE A 53 1.92 20.47 12.05
CA PHE A 53 1.11 19.93 13.14
C PHE A 53 -0.18 20.72 13.34
N ALA A 54 -0.14 22.04 13.30
CA ALA A 54 -1.32 22.89 13.44
C ALA A 54 -2.36 22.64 12.32
N ILE A 55 -1.90 22.43 11.08
CA ILE A 55 -2.75 22.09 9.94
C ILE A 55 -3.26 20.65 10.08
N ARG A 56 -2.38 19.73 10.48
CA ARG A 56 -2.69 18.30 10.63
C ARG A 56 -3.80 18.07 11.67
N ASP A 57 -3.85 18.81 12.75
CA ASP A 57 -4.90 18.69 13.76
C ASP A 57 -6.30 18.88 13.15
N ARG A 58 -6.43 19.85 12.24
CA ARG A 58 -7.67 20.13 11.50
C ARG A 58 -8.02 19.04 10.50
N LEU A 59 -7.00 18.43 9.87
CA LEU A 59 -7.17 17.27 9.01
C LEU A 59 -7.64 16.04 9.79
N VAL A 60 -7.02 15.79 10.95
CA VAL A 60 -7.31 14.59 11.77
C VAL A 60 -8.74 14.60 12.28
N GLU A 61 -9.27 15.74 12.69
CA GLU A 61 -10.66 15.84 13.11
C GLU A 61 -11.59 15.37 12.01
N ARG A 62 -11.47 15.90 10.80
CA ARG A 62 -12.28 15.52 9.65
C ARG A 62 -12.03 14.07 9.21
N TRP A 63 -10.79 13.61 9.34
CA TRP A 63 -10.45 12.22 9.06
C TRP A 63 -11.20 11.26 10.00
N MET A 64 -11.23 11.55 11.29
CA MET A 64 -11.98 10.76 12.27
C MET A 64 -13.49 10.74 11.98
N GLU A 65 -14.06 11.89 11.65
CA GLU A 65 -15.47 12.00 11.24
C GLU A 65 -15.77 11.17 9.98
N THR A 66 -14.89 11.26 8.98
CA THR A 66 -15.00 10.48 7.74
C THR A 66 -14.95 8.98 8.03
N MET A 67 -13.99 8.53 8.85
CA MET A 67 -13.87 7.11 9.20
C MET A 67 -15.09 6.61 9.98
N GLN A 68 -15.61 7.41 10.93
CA GLN A 68 -16.84 7.07 11.65
C GLN A 68 -18.05 6.97 10.72
N ALA A 69 -18.17 7.88 9.76
CA ALA A 69 -19.25 7.85 8.77
C ALA A 69 -19.18 6.57 7.94
N TYR A 70 -18.02 6.16 7.45
CA TYR A 70 -17.85 4.93 6.68
C TYR A 70 -18.23 3.66 7.46
N TYR A 71 -17.95 3.64 8.77
CA TYR A 71 -18.36 2.53 9.63
C TYR A 71 -19.85 2.56 9.94
N ARG A 72 -20.42 3.72 10.19
CA ARG A 72 -21.85 3.88 10.51
C ARG A 72 -22.75 3.52 9.33
N GLU A 73 -22.36 3.97 8.13
CA GLU A 73 -23.11 3.75 6.88
C GLU A 73 -22.80 2.38 6.25
N ASP A 74 -21.84 1.65 6.80
CA ASP A 74 -21.35 0.39 6.23
C ASP A 74 -21.05 0.51 4.72
N SER A 75 -20.38 1.59 4.36
CA SER A 75 -20.12 1.96 2.96
C SER A 75 -19.22 0.96 2.26
N LYS A 76 -19.49 0.66 0.97
CA LYS A 76 -18.54 -0.06 0.12
C LYS A 76 -17.25 0.75 0.01
N ARG A 77 -16.10 0.10 0.22
CA ARG A 77 -14.79 0.75 0.21
C ARG A 77 -13.97 0.33 -0.99
N ILE A 78 -13.34 1.32 -1.61
CA ILE A 78 -12.38 1.13 -2.68
C ILE A 78 -10.99 1.03 -2.04
N TYR A 79 -10.25 -0.01 -2.38
CA TYR A 79 -8.86 -0.21 -1.95
C TYR A 79 -7.97 -0.14 -3.18
N TYR A 80 -7.19 0.93 -3.27
CA TYR A 80 -6.30 1.20 -4.40
C TYR A 80 -4.90 0.70 -4.07
N LEU A 81 -4.50 -0.42 -4.68
CA LEU A 81 -3.20 -1.07 -4.47
C LEU A 81 -2.21 -0.58 -5.52
N SER A 82 -1.17 0.11 -5.08
CA SER A 82 -0.11 0.62 -5.96
C SER A 82 1.27 0.46 -5.33
N LEU A 83 2.23 0.03 -6.16
CA LEU A 83 3.63 -0.01 -5.76
C LEU A 83 4.23 1.39 -5.64
N GLU A 84 3.60 2.38 -6.27
CA GLU A 84 4.04 3.77 -6.34
C GLU A 84 2.96 4.74 -5.88
N PHE A 85 3.37 5.75 -5.10
CA PHE A 85 2.58 6.95 -4.81
C PHE A 85 3.49 8.18 -4.89
N LEU A 86 3.44 8.91 -6.00
CA LEU A 86 4.18 10.16 -6.17
C LEU A 86 3.33 11.32 -5.65
N VAL A 87 3.30 11.46 -4.34
CA VAL A 87 2.44 12.43 -3.63
C VAL A 87 2.97 13.85 -3.78
N GLY A 88 4.28 14.05 -3.59
CA GLY A 88 4.90 15.37 -3.53
C GLY A 88 4.77 16.01 -2.15
N ARG A 89 4.59 17.33 -2.11
CA ARG A 89 4.48 18.14 -0.89
C ARG A 89 3.04 18.16 -0.38
N THR A 90 2.87 17.90 0.91
CA THR A 90 1.55 17.84 1.56
C THR A 90 1.13 19.17 2.17
N PHE A 91 2.06 20.01 2.60
CA PHE A 91 1.81 21.25 3.34
C PHE A 91 0.85 22.19 2.58
N SER A 92 1.25 22.61 1.38
CA SER A 92 0.42 23.49 0.53
C SER A 92 -0.88 22.82 0.08
N ASN A 93 -0.82 21.52 -0.24
CA ASN A 93 -2.00 20.74 -0.62
C ASN A 93 -3.03 20.66 0.51
N ALA A 94 -2.58 20.45 1.75
CA ALA A 94 -3.47 20.40 2.91
C ALA A 94 -4.14 21.74 3.18
N MET A 95 -3.40 22.86 3.14
CA MET A 95 -3.96 24.20 3.29
C MET A 95 -5.00 24.53 2.22
N LEU A 96 -4.71 24.18 0.96
CA LEU A 96 -5.63 24.39 -0.16
C LEU A 96 -6.94 23.60 0.03
N ASN A 97 -6.82 22.30 0.34
CA ASN A 97 -7.97 21.43 0.51
C ASN A 97 -8.82 21.79 1.73
N LEU A 98 -8.22 22.32 2.78
CA LEU A 98 -8.93 22.84 3.96
C LEU A 98 -9.46 24.26 3.77
N ASN A 99 -9.06 24.95 2.70
CA ASN A 99 -9.38 26.36 2.41
C ASN A 99 -8.94 27.31 3.55
N ILE A 100 -7.68 27.14 4.01
CA ILE A 100 -7.08 27.93 5.12
C ILE A 100 -5.73 28.55 4.73
N HIS A 101 -5.42 28.64 3.45
CA HIS A 101 -4.12 29.15 2.98
C HIS A 101 -3.88 30.59 3.44
N GLU A 102 -4.86 31.48 3.27
CA GLU A 102 -4.74 32.90 3.66
C GLU A 102 -4.68 33.07 5.16
N GLU A 103 -5.43 32.28 5.91
CA GLU A 103 -5.42 32.28 7.37
C GLU A 103 -4.07 31.80 7.92
N CYS A 104 -3.49 30.74 7.32
CA CYS A 104 -2.15 30.28 7.67
C CYS A 104 -1.08 31.33 7.34
N LYS A 105 -1.19 31.99 6.17
CA LYS A 105 -0.29 33.06 5.77
C LYS A 105 -0.34 34.22 6.74
N ALA A 106 -1.53 34.67 7.13
CA ALA A 106 -1.71 35.73 8.10
C ALA A 106 -1.13 35.35 9.48
N ALA A 107 -1.43 34.13 9.95
CA ALA A 107 -0.94 33.65 11.26
C ALA A 107 0.60 33.56 11.30
N LEU A 108 1.23 33.08 10.24
CA LEU A 108 2.69 32.99 10.14
C LEU A 108 3.32 34.40 10.04
N TYR A 109 2.72 35.30 9.25
CA TYR A 109 3.20 36.65 9.08
C TYR A 109 3.21 37.42 10.42
N GLU A 110 2.19 37.27 11.24
CA GLU A 110 2.13 37.86 12.57
C GLU A 110 3.22 37.33 13.53
N LEU A 111 3.70 36.10 13.26
CA LEU A 111 4.82 35.49 13.99
C LEU A 111 6.18 35.81 13.34
N GLY A 112 6.21 36.70 12.34
CA GLY A 112 7.42 37.11 11.64
C GLY A 112 7.98 36.07 10.68
N GLN A 113 7.14 35.13 10.20
CA GLN A 113 7.52 34.05 9.30
C GLN A 113 6.89 34.23 7.92
N ASP A 114 7.64 33.84 6.89
CA ASP A 114 7.17 33.83 5.51
C ASP A 114 6.73 32.42 5.12
N ILE A 115 5.48 32.29 4.67
CA ILE A 115 4.88 31.01 4.31
C ILE A 115 5.60 30.31 3.14
N GLU A 116 6.11 31.06 2.18
CA GLU A 116 6.81 30.54 1.02
C GLU A 116 8.13 29.89 1.46
N THR A 117 8.90 30.60 2.30
CA THR A 117 10.15 30.09 2.88
C THR A 117 9.91 28.83 3.71
N ILE A 118 8.80 28.78 4.46
CA ILE A 118 8.46 27.59 5.26
C ILE A 118 8.03 26.43 4.38
N SER A 119 7.24 26.68 3.34
CA SER A 119 6.79 25.65 2.38
C SER A 119 7.95 24.99 1.64
N ASP A 120 9.03 25.72 1.37
CA ASP A 120 10.21 25.19 0.65
C ASP A 120 11.06 24.22 1.46
N ILE A 121 10.85 24.17 2.78
CA ILE A 121 11.56 23.21 3.66
C ILE A 121 11.03 21.79 3.55
N GLU A 122 9.79 21.61 3.07
CA GLU A 122 9.17 20.29 2.95
C GLU A 122 9.87 19.44 1.88
N PHE A 123 10.21 18.20 2.26
CA PHE A 123 10.64 17.20 1.29
C PHE A 123 9.44 16.61 0.55
N ASP A 124 9.63 16.33 -0.73
CA ASP A 124 8.64 15.59 -1.50
C ASP A 124 8.52 14.15 -1.00
N ALA A 125 7.30 13.67 -0.78
CA ALA A 125 7.05 12.24 -0.65
C ALA A 125 7.09 11.62 -2.06
N ALA A 126 8.31 11.42 -2.57
CA ALA A 126 8.59 10.93 -3.91
C ALA A 126 8.65 9.40 -3.94
N LEU A 127 7.54 8.75 -3.55
CA LEU A 127 7.42 7.30 -3.48
C LEU A 127 6.92 6.71 -4.81
N GLY A 128 7.35 7.27 -5.91
CA GLY A 128 6.99 6.88 -7.27
C GLY A 128 7.99 7.41 -8.29
N ASN A 129 8.00 6.80 -9.49
CA ASN A 129 8.96 7.11 -10.53
C ASN A 129 8.40 8.08 -11.60
N GLY A 130 7.11 8.02 -11.89
CA GLY A 130 6.55 8.79 -12.99
C GLY A 130 5.02 8.80 -13.02
N GLY A 131 4.46 8.64 -14.23
CA GLY A 131 3.03 8.77 -14.50
C GLY A 131 2.14 7.82 -13.69
N LEU A 132 2.56 6.58 -13.49
CA LEU A 132 1.82 5.59 -12.72
C LEU A 132 1.66 6.02 -11.25
N GLY A 133 2.76 6.43 -10.61
CA GLY A 133 2.75 6.89 -9.21
C GLY A 133 2.02 8.22 -9.04
N ARG A 134 2.13 9.14 -10.00
CA ARG A 134 1.39 10.41 -9.95
C ARG A 134 -0.11 10.20 -10.17
N LEU A 135 -0.50 9.31 -11.09
CA LEU A 135 -1.91 8.96 -11.29
C LEU A 135 -2.53 8.37 -10.03
N ALA A 136 -1.81 7.48 -9.33
CA ALA A 136 -2.24 6.93 -8.05
C ALA A 136 -2.51 8.02 -7.02
N ALA A 137 -1.59 8.97 -6.85
CA ALA A 137 -1.76 10.11 -5.94
C ALA A 137 -2.96 10.99 -6.34
N CYS A 138 -3.14 11.29 -7.63
CA CYS A 138 -4.28 12.07 -8.15
C CYS A 138 -5.61 11.35 -7.95
N PHE A 139 -5.66 10.02 -8.08
CA PHE A 139 -6.89 9.26 -7.84
C PHE A 139 -7.30 9.28 -6.37
N LEU A 140 -6.35 9.18 -5.43
CA LEU A 140 -6.68 9.31 -4.01
C LEU A 140 -7.30 10.68 -3.70
N ASP A 141 -6.71 11.75 -4.20
CA ASP A 141 -7.22 13.13 -4.08
C ASP A 141 -8.61 13.28 -4.72
N SER A 142 -8.78 12.80 -5.95
CA SER A 142 -10.06 12.85 -6.66
C SER A 142 -11.16 12.07 -5.95
N MET A 143 -10.86 10.87 -5.44
CA MET A 143 -11.85 10.07 -4.71
C MET A 143 -12.24 10.75 -3.39
N ALA A 144 -11.31 11.37 -2.68
CA ALA A 144 -11.61 12.16 -1.49
C ALA A 144 -12.48 13.37 -1.84
N SER A 145 -12.17 14.09 -2.93
CA SER A 145 -12.93 15.25 -3.40
C SER A 145 -14.35 14.90 -3.83
N LEU A 146 -14.55 13.69 -4.37
CA LEU A 146 -15.85 13.14 -4.75
C LEU A 146 -16.59 12.46 -3.61
N ASN A 147 -16.06 12.49 -2.39
CA ASN A 147 -16.61 11.81 -1.20
C ASN A 147 -16.73 10.29 -1.36
N LEU A 148 -15.86 9.66 -2.14
CA LEU A 148 -15.82 8.22 -2.30
C LEU A 148 -14.96 7.58 -1.21
N PRO A 149 -15.47 6.54 -0.50
CA PRO A 149 -14.70 5.82 0.50
C PRO A 149 -13.50 5.09 -0.14
N CYS A 150 -12.30 5.60 0.07
CA CYS A 150 -11.09 5.04 -0.51
C CYS A 150 -9.95 4.89 0.50
N TYR A 151 -9.15 3.83 0.31
CA TYR A 151 -7.89 3.59 0.98
C TYR A 151 -6.82 3.31 -0.07
N GLY A 152 -5.72 4.06 -0.03
CA GLY A 152 -4.50 3.71 -0.77
C GLY A 152 -3.65 2.72 0.02
N TYR A 153 -3.09 1.71 -0.64
CA TYR A 153 -2.13 0.79 -0.04
C TYR A 153 -0.86 0.70 -0.89
N GLY A 154 0.30 0.79 -0.25
CA GLY A 154 1.61 0.69 -0.89
C GLY A 154 2.73 0.40 0.10
N ILE A 155 3.96 0.70 -0.30
CA ILE A 155 5.16 0.55 0.53
C ILE A 155 5.63 1.93 0.99
N ARG A 156 5.99 2.02 2.28
CA ARG A 156 6.69 3.17 2.85
C ARG A 156 8.17 3.01 2.60
N TYR A 157 8.62 3.46 1.43
CA TYR A 157 10.04 3.44 1.13
C TYR A 157 10.82 4.38 2.06
N GLU A 158 11.95 3.88 2.56
CA GLU A 158 12.82 4.66 3.44
C GLU A 158 13.51 5.80 2.67
N TYR A 159 13.81 5.56 1.40
CA TYR A 159 14.36 6.54 0.47
C TYR A 159 13.37 6.79 -0.66
N GLY A 160 13.18 8.05 -1.04
CA GLY A 160 12.45 8.41 -2.24
C GLY A 160 13.14 7.93 -3.51
N MET A 161 12.62 8.33 -4.68
CA MET A 161 13.12 7.84 -5.96
C MET A 161 14.63 8.09 -6.11
N PHE A 162 15.07 9.31 -6.09
CA PHE A 162 16.46 9.82 -5.96
C PHE A 162 16.44 11.35 -5.90
N HIS A 163 17.50 11.90 -5.34
CA HIS A 163 17.78 13.33 -5.40
C HIS A 163 18.70 13.61 -6.58
N GLN A 164 18.23 14.44 -7.52
CA GLN A 164 19.02 14.88 -8.67
C GLN A 164 19.96 16.02 -8.30
N ALA A 165 21.25 15.87 -8.63
CA ALA A 165 22.24 16.94 -8.59
C ALA A 165 22.88 17.14 -9.97
N ILE A 166 23.45 18.31 -10.21
CA ILE A 166 24.28 18.59 -11.40
C ILE A 166 25.71 18.76 -10.90
N GLU A 167 26.58 17.82 -11.24
CA GLU A 167 28.01 17.85 -10.92
C GLU A 167 28.80 17.84 -12.23
N ASP A 168 29.71 18.78 -12.40
CA ASP A 168 30.54 18.95 -13.61
C ASP A 168 29.73 18.99 -14.93
N GLY A 169 28.51 19.54 -14.87
CA GLY A 169 27.58 19.64 -16.01
C GLY A 169 26.84 18.35 -16.35
N MET A 170 26.97 17.30 -15.56
CA MET A 170 26.25 16.03 -15.71
C MET A 170 25.26 15.82 -14.56
N GLN A 171 24.18 15.14 -14.88
CA GLN A 171 23.22 14.71 -13.85
C GLN A 171 23.84 13.58 -13.01
N VAL A 172 23.75 13.74 -11.68
CA VAL A 172 24.14 12.73 -10.70
C VAL A 172 22.95 12.44 -9.79
N GLU A 173 22.75 11.16 -9.45
CA GLU A 173 21.68 10.69 -8.59
C GLU A 173 22.22 10.36 -7.20
N HIS A 174 21.59 10.92 -6.18
CA HIS A 174 21.91 10.63 -4.79
C HIS A 174 20.70 10.02 -4.07
N PRO A 175 20.88 9.23 -3.00
CA PRO A 175 19.77 8.74 -2.20
C PRO A 175 18.93 9.90 -1.66
N ASP A 176 17.61 9.84 -1.88
CA ASP A 176 16.67 10.82 -1.36
C ASP A 176 16.22 10.41 0.05
N ASN A 177 16.91 10.89 1.06
CA ASN A 177 16.60 10.63 2.46
C ASN A 177 15.47 11.57 2.96
N TRP A 178 14.28 11.42 2.39
CA TRP A 178 13.11 12.28 2.66
C TRP A 178 12.60 12.18 4.11
N LEU A 179 12.91 11.09 4.82
CA LEU A 179 12.55 10.84 6.21
C LEU A 179 13.60 11.30 7.23
N ARG A 180 14.67 11.96 6.78
CA ARG A 180 15.78 12.38 7.64
C ARG A 180 15.34 13.16 8.89
N TYR A 181 14.31 13.97 8.76
CA TYR A 181 13.76 14.80 9.85
C TYR A 181 12.38 14.32 10.33
N GLY A 182 12.02 13.08 9.98
CA GLY A 182 10.66 12.56 10.20
C GLY A 182 9.65 13.05 9.17
N ASN A 183 8.42 12.63 9.33
CA ASN A 183 7.31 13.06 8.50
C ASN A 183 6.13 13.49 9.40
N PRO A 184 5.82 14.80 9.49
CA PRO A 184 4.75 15.27 10.37
C PRO A 184 3.35 14.83 9.93
N TRP A 185 3.19 14.35 8.69
CA TRP A 185 1.89 13.98 8.10
C TRP A 185 1.50 12.55 8.36
N GLU A 186 2.43 11.67 8.75
CA GLU A 186 2.14 10.25 8.95
C GLU A 186 1.89 9.90 10.41
N PHE A 187 1.12 8.84 10.61
CA PHE A 187 0.82 8.25 11.92
C PHE A 187 1.31 6.81 11.94
N PRO A 188 2.39 6.49 12.65
CA PRO A 188 2.80 5.11 12.84
C PRO A 188 1.71 4.33 13.61
N ARG A 189 1.47 3.08 13.18
CA ARG A 189 0.50 2.18 13.77
C ARG A 189 1.18 0.88 14.22
N PRO A 190 1.97 0.91 15.30
CA PRO A 190 2.67 -0.29 15.76
C PRO A 190 1.72 -1.41 16.21
N GLU A 191 0.47 -1.06 16.52
CA GLU A 191 -0.59 -2.03 16.82
C GLU A 191 -1.15 -2.74 15.57
N VAL A 192 -0.82 -2.26 14.36
CA VAL A 192 -1.21 -2.87 13.09
C VAL A 192 0.02 -3.49 12.45
N LEU A 193 0.18 -4.76 12.73
CA LEU A 193 1.36 -5.54 12.35
C LEU A 193 0.91 -6.89 11.78
N TYR A 194 1.25 -7.15 10.51
CA TYR A 194 0.88 -8.39 9.82
C TYR A 194 2.10 -9.20 9.43
N PRO A 195 2.11 -10.54 9.69
CA PRO A 195 3.16 -11.42 9.19
C PRO A 195 2.95 -11.69 7.70
N VAL A 196 4.03 -11.58 6.94
CA VAL A 196 4.11 -11.94 5.53
C VAL A 196 5.08 -13.09 5.38
N LYS A 197 4.59 -14.23 4.89
CA LYS A 197 5.31 -15.50 4.79
C LYS A 197 6.06 -15.60 3.47
N LEU A 198 7.30 -16.05 3.51
CA LEU A 198 8.15 -16.29 2.35
C LEU A 198 8.77 -17.69 2.44
N TYR A 199 9.17 -18.25 1.30
CA TYR A 199 9.84 -19.55 1.20
C TYR A 199 9.04 -20.72 1.77
N GLY A 200 9.71 -21.69 2.38
CA GLY A 200 9.09 -22.86 3.00
C GLY A 200 8.55 -23.87 2.01
N LYS A 201 7.58 -24.64 2.44
CA LYS A 201 6.95 -25.69 1.63
C LYS A 201 5.46 -25.85 1.92
N VAL A 202 4.72 -26.38 0.96
CA VAL A 202 3.30 -26.69 1.12
C VAL A 202 3.12 -28.15 1.52
N VAL A 203 2.31 -28.37 2.57
CA VAL A 203 1.94 -29.71 3.02
C VAL A 203 0.43 -29.84 2.92
N GLY A 204 -0.01 -30.76 2.06
CA GLY A 204 -1.43 -31.12 1.98
C GLY A 204 -1.80 -32.18 3.00
N TYR A 205 -2.97 -32.01 3.63
CA TYR A 205 -3.54 -33.02 4.51
C TYR A 205 -5.03 -33.19 4.24
N LYS A 206 -5.53 -34.43 4.44
CA LYS A 206 -6.94 -34.71 4.30
C LYS A 206 -7.66 -34.43 5.62
N HIS A 207 -8.70 -33.62 5.55
CA HIS A 207 -9.63 -33.42 6.64
C HIS A 207 -10.61 -34.59 6.77
N GLU A 208 -11.31 -34.73 7.91
CA GLU A 208 -12.26 -35.81 8.16
C GLU A 208 -13.42 -35.86 7.15
N ASP A 209 -13.79 -34.74 6.57
CA ASP A 209 -14.81 -34.61 5.52
C ASP A 209 -14.33 -35.03 4.11
N GLY A 210 -13.07 -35.46 3.98
CA GLY A 210 -12.44 -35.87 2.73
C GLY A 210 -11.87 -34.71 1.89
N THR A 211 -12.01 -33.47 2.32
CA THR A 211 -11.41 -32.30 1.64
C THR A 211 -9.90 -32.27 1.88
N THR A 212 -9.16 -31.75 0.89
CA THR A 212 -7.72 -31.52 1.04
C THR A 212 -7.48 -30.07 1.46
N HIS A 213 -6.85 -29.90 2.60
CA HIS A 213 -6.38 -28.61 3.10
C HIS A 213 -4.87 -28.50 2.91
N HIS A 214 -4.39 -27.26 2.79
CA HIS A 214 -2.97 -26.98 2.57
C HIS A 214 -2.43 -26.11 3.71
N HIS A 215 -1.26 -26.51 4.24
CA HIS A 215 -0.49 -25.71 5.19
C HIS A 215 0.81 -25.28 4.55
N TRP A 216 1.07 -23.99 4.58
CA TRP A 216 2.35 -23.42 4.19
C TRP A 216 3.23 -23.31 5.45
N VAL A 217 4.27 -24.15 5.52
CA VAL A 217 5.11 -24.38 6.72
C VAL A 217 6.58 -24.11 6.43
N ASP A 218 7.38 -24.01 7.49
CA ASP A 218 8.82 -23.72 7.42
C ASP A 218 9.12 -22.40 6.72
N THR A 219 8.25 -21.39 6.89
CA THR A 219 8.35 -20.08 6.26
C THR A 219 9.26 -19.14 7.03
N GLU A 220 9.81 -18.17 6.32
CA GLU A 220 10.39 -16.97 6.91
C GLU A 220 9.33 -15.88 6.95
N ASP A 221 9.13 -15.25 8.10
CA ASP A 221 8.08 -14.26 8.30
C ASP A 221 8.70 -12.87 8.44
N ILE A 222 8.28 -11.94 7.56
CA ILE A 222 8.59 -10.50 7.64
C ILE A 222 7.35 -9.79 8.17
N MET A 223 7.54 -8.89 9.14
CA MET A 223 6.43 -8.15 9.72
C MET A 223 6.17 -6.86 8.95
N ALA A 224 4.93 -6.65 8.52
CA ALA A 224 4.49 -5.42 7.86
C ALA A 224 3.84 -4.49 8.89
N MET A 225 4.48 -3.36 9.19
CA MET A 225 3.99 -2.34 10.10
C MET A 225 3.33 -1.21 9.31
N ALA A 226 2.15 -0.79 9.74
CA ALA A 226 1.37 0.24 9.06
C ALA A 226 1.78 1.66 9.45
N TYR A 227 1.75 2.56 8.45
CA TYR A 227 1.83 4.01 8.59
C TYR A 227 0.67 4.63 7.83
N ASP A 228 -0.14 5.44 8.51
CA ASP A 228 -1.33 6.07 7.94
C ASP A 228 -1.06 7.55 7.64
N THR A 229 -1.47 8.01 6.47
CA THR A 229 -1.40 9.41 6.05
C THR A 229 -2.79 9.86 5.59
N PRO A 230 -3.35 10.95 6.17
CA PRO A 230 -4.63 11.49 5.75
C PRO A 230 -4.54 12.09 4.33
N VAL A 231 -5.57 11.82 3.52
CA VAL A 231 -5.70 12.33 2.14
C VAL A 231 -6.95 13.19 2.06
N PRO A 232 -6.83 14.52 2.18
CA PRO A 232 -7.97 15.41 2.11
C PRO A 232 -8.47 15.59 0.68
N GLY A 233 -9.80 15.62 0.52
CA GLY A 233 -10.44 16.08 -0.70
C GLY A 233 -10.60 17.60 -0.74
N TYR A 234 -10.74 18.16 -1.93
CA TYR A 234 -10.98 19.59 -2.12
C TYR A 234 -12.24 20.06 -1.37
N GLY A 235 -12.12 21.19 -0.66
CA GLY A 235 -13.17 21.70 0.21
C GLY A 235 -13.30 20.95 1.54
N GLY A 236 -12.43 19.98 1.83
CA GLY A 236 -12.16 19.39 3.15
C GLY A 236 -13.32 18.63 3.80
N LYS A 237 -14.33 18.18 3.06
CA LYS A 237 -15.46 17.42 3.63
C LYS A 237 -15.07 15.99 3.98
N THR A 238 -14.31 15.36 3.10
CA THR A 238 -13.85 13.97 3.23
C THR A 238 -12.34 13.94 3.33
N VAL A 239 -11.83 13.17 4.28
CA VAL A 239 -10.41 12.86 4.40
C VAL A 239 -10.26 11.35 4.39
N ASN A 240 -9.74 10.82 3.29
CA ASN A 240 -9.44 9.40 3.12
C ASN A 240 -8.11 9.02 3.78
N ASN A 241 -7.71 7.76 3.65
CA ASN A 241 -6.46 7.24 4.20
C ASN A 241 -5.56 6.66 3.11
N MET A 242 -4.27 6.92 3.22
CA MET A 242 -3.21 6.17 2.54
C MET A 242 -2.43 5.40 3.59
N ARG A 243 -2.43 4.06 3.51
CA ARG A 243 -1.67 3.17 4.40
C ARG A 243 -0.48 2.61 3.67
N LEU A 244 0.69 2.93 4.17
CA LEU A 244 1.95 2.43 3.64
C LEU A 244 2.58 1.43 4.61
N TRP A 245 3.14 0.36 4.07
CA TRP A 245 3.75 -0.71 4.84
C TRP A 245 5.26 -0.54 4.92
N SER A 246 5.80 -0.62 6.13
CA SER A 246 7.24 -0.70 6.40
C SER A 246 7.59 -2.11 6.85
N ALA A 247 8.59 -2.69 6.24
CA ALA A 247 9.08 -4.01 6.63
C ALA A 247 9.85 -3.93 7.96
N LYS A 248 9.53 -4.85 8.85
CA LYS A 248 10.18 -5.02 10.16
C LYS A 248 10.59 -6.46 10.34
N SER A 249 11.68 -6.68 11.04
CA SER A 249 12.10 -8.03 11.40
C SER A 249 11.13 -8.64 12.42
N SER A 250 10.92 -9.94 12.33
CA SER A 250 10.28 -10.72 13.39
C SER A 250 11.23 -10.93 14.58
N ARG A 251 12.56 -10.71 14.36
CA ARG A 251 13.63 -10.81 15.36
C ARG A 251 14.54 -9.60 15.22
N ASP A 252 14.37 -8.62 16.09
CA ASP A 252 15.10 -7.36 15.98
C ASP A 252 16.59 -7.47 16.31
N PHE A 253 16.96 -8.43 17.18
CA PHE A 253 18.31 -8.50 17.72
C PHE A 253 18.65 -9.87 18.31
N ASP A 254 19.77 -10.47 17.90
CA ASP A 254 20.28 -11.70 18.51
C ASP A 254 21.38 -11.38 19.54
N LEU A 255 21.00 -11.39 20.82
CA LEU A 255 21.91 -11.10 21.94
C LEU A 255 23.07 -12.10 22.04
N ARG A 256 22.94 -13.34 21.55
CA ARG A 256 24.00 -14.35 21.61
C ARG A 256 25.16 -13.97 20.71
N TYR A 257 24.87 -13.59 19.46
CA TYR A 257 25.90 -13.11 18.53
C TYR A 257 26.53 -11.82 19.01
N PHE A 258 25.74 -10.90 19.55
CA PHE A 258 26.26 -9.65 20.09
C PHE A 258 27.24 -9.88 21.23
N ASN A 259 26.91 -10.75 22.21
CA ASN A 259 27.78 -11.08 23.33
C ASN A 259 29.07 -11.82 22.92
N GLN A 260 29.08 -12.44 21.74
CA GLN A 260 30.26 -13.06 21.12
C GLN A 260 31.12 -12.08 20.32
N GLY A 261 30.75 -10.79 20.26
CA GLY A 261 31.44 -9.76 19.48
C GLY A 261 31.11 -9.79 17.97
N ASN A 262 30.17 -10.63 17.54
CA ASN A 262 29.70 -10.67 16.14
C ASN A 262 28.53 -9.72 15.96
N TYR A 263 28.81 -8.42 15.93
CA TYR A 263 27.79 -7.37 15.87
C TYR A 263 27.02 -7.33 14.55
N ILE A 264 27.67 -7.70 13.45
CA ILE A 264 27.03 -7.74 12.11
C ILE A 264 25.97 -8.85 12.09
N GLN A 265 26.30 -10.05 12.54
CA GLN A 265 25.35 -11.17 12.57
C GLN A 265 24.21 -10.94 13.56
N ALA A 266 24.45 -10.18 14.63
CA ALA A 266 23.43 -9.87 15.64
C ALA A 266 22.26 -9.04 15.07
N VAL A 267 22.46 -8.33 13.94
CA VAL A 267 21.44 -7.49 13.27
C VAL A 267 21.17 -7.93 11.83
N ALA A 268 21.69 -9.09 11.39
CA ALA A 268 21.60 -9.54 10.00
C ALA A 268 20.13 -9.72 9.57
N ASP A 269 19.34 -10.46 10.34
CA ASP A 269 17.92 -10.72 10.07
C ASP A 269 17.10 -9.42 9.99
N LYS A 270 17.44 -8.46 10.87
CA LYS A 270 16.81 -7.14 10.85
C LYS A 270 17.12 -6.40 9.56
N ASN A 271 18.39 -6.32 9.19
CA ASN A 271 18.81 -5.61 7.99
C ASN A 271 18.22 -6.24 6.72
N GLU A 272 18.19 -7.56 6.65
CA GLU A 272 17.60 -8.28 5.51
C GLU A 272 16.13 -7.98 5.35
N SER A 273 15.37 -8.06 6.44
CA SER A 273 13.93 -7.75 6.43
C SER A 273 13.67 -6.29 6.03
N GLU A 274 14.39 -5.34 6.62
CA GLU A 274 14.18 -3.91 6.37
C GLU A 274 14.60 -3.47 4.95
N ASN A 275 15.51 -4.20 4.28
CA ASN A 275 15.89 -3.92 2.89
C ASN A 275 14.70 -3.95 1.95
N LEU A 276 13.66 -4.71 2.26
CA LEU A 276 12.46 -4.87 1.45
C LEU A 276 11.70 -3.54 1.25
N SER A 277 11.69 -2.65 2.24
CA SER A 277 11.03 -1.34 2.14
C SER A 277 12.01 -0.17 1.99
N LYS A 278 13.27 -0.39 1.55
CA LYS A 278 14.25 0.70 1.42
C LYS A 278 14.05 1.54 0.18
N VAL A 279 13.99 0.94 -0.98
CA VAL A 279 14.03 1.65 -2.28
C VAL A 279 13.01 1.05 -3.24
N LEU A 280 12.32 1.92 -3.98
CA LEU A 280 11.47 1.53 -5.11
C LEU A 280 12.33 1.02 -6.27
N TYR A 281 11.91 -0.08 -6.90
CA TYR A 281 12.54 -0.69 -8.07
C TYR A 281 14.04 -0.93 -7.90
N PRO A 282 14.45 -1.85 -7.00
CA PRO A 282 15.84 -2.29 -6.97
C PRO A 282 16.25 -2.85 -8.34
N ASP A 283 17.53 -2.73 -8.68
CA ASP A 283 18.08 -3.25 -9.93
C ASP A 283 17.76 -4.74 -10.08
N ASP A 284 17.08 -5.11 -11.16
CA ASP A 284 16.64 -6.48 -11.48
C ASP A 284 17.52 -7.17 -12.54
N SER A 285 18.69 -6.62 -12.83
CA SER A 285 19.71 -7.27 -13.69
C SER A 285 20.24 -8.57 -13.09
N THR A 286 20.12 -8.73 -11.76
CA THR A 286 20.54 -9.90 -11.01
C THR A 286 19.36 -10.72 -10.51
N GLU A 287 19.55 -12.02 -10.26
CA GLU A 287 18.51 -12.88 -9.67
C GLU A 287 18.07 -12.40 -8.28
N MET A 288 19.02 -11.89 -7.46
CA MET A 288 18.71 -11.32 -6.15
C MET A 288 17.84 -10.06 -6.26
N GLY A 289 18.09 -9.22 -7.26
CA GLY A 289 17.27 -8.04 -7.50
C GLY A 289 15.86 -8.38 -7.98
N LYS A 290 15.72 -9.38 -8.86
CA LYS A 290 14.41 -9.91 -9.27
C LYS A 290 13.63 -10.47 -8.08
N GLU A 291 14.29 -11.25 -7.23
CA GLU A 291 13.69 -11.80 -6.02
C GLU A 291 13.22 -10.68 -5.07
N LEU A 292 14.06 -9.65 -4.84
CA LEU A 292 13.69 -8.53 -3.99
C LEU A 292 12.46 -7.77 -4.54
N ARG A 293 12.38 -7.56 -5.86
CA ARG A 293 11.19 -6.93 -6.49
C ARG A 293 9.93 -7.75 -6.29
N LEU A 294 10.00 -9.08 -6.48
CA LEU A 294 8.84 -9.94 -6.23
C LEU A 294 8.46 -9.96 -4.75
N LYS A 295 9.45 -9.98 -3.83
CA LYS A 295 9.21 -9.85 -2.40
C LYS A 295 8.48 -8.55 -2.05
N GLN A 296 8.89 -7.42 -2.64
CA GLN A 296 8.22 -6.12 -2.43
C GLN A 296 6.75 -6.16 -2.85
N GLN A 297 6.45 -6.68 -4.04
CA GLN A 297 5.09 -6.78 -4.54
C GLN A 297 4.23 -7.67 -3.63
N TYR A 298 4.72 -8.85 -3.28
CA TYR A 298 3.99 -9.75 -2.42
C TYR A 298 3.81 -9.21 -1.00
N PHE A 299 4.84 -8.59 -0.45
CA PHE A 299 4.82 -8.02 0.89
C PHE A 299 3.68 -7.02 1.09
N PHE A 300 3.61 -5.97 0.26
CA PHE A 300 2.58 -4.96 0.46
C PHE A 300 1.17 -5.49 0.13
N VAL A 301 1.06 -6.39 -0.83
CA VAL A 301 -0.21 -6.99 -1.21
C VAL A 301 -0.75 -7.89 -0.11
N SER A 302 0.08 -8.78 0.45
CA SER A 302 -0.32 -9.69 1.52
C SER A 302 -0.75 -8.91 2.78
N ALA A 303 0.05 -7.93 3.21
CA ALA A 303 -0.30 -7.08 4.34
C ALA A 303 -1.62 -6.31 4.11
N SER A 304 -1.80 -5.77 2.90
CA SER A 304 -3.02 -5.03 2.53
C SER A 304 -4.26 -5.93 2.55
N LEU A 305 -4.18 -7.13 1.98
CA LEU A 305 -5.30 -8.07 1.97
C LEU A 305 -5.66 -8.55 3.37
N GLN A 306 -4.67 -8.83 4.21
CA GLN A 306 -4.91 -9.19 5.62
C GLN A 306 -5.65 -8.04 6.35
N ASP A 307 -5.23 -6.78 6.15
CA ASP A 307 -5.89 -5.61 6.75
C ASP A 307 -7.32 -5.41 6.20
N ILE A 308 -7.53 -5.56 4.90
CA ILE A 308 -8.85 -5.46 4.25
C ILE A 308 -9.81 -6.52 4.84
N LEU A 309 -9.39 -7.78 4.90
CA LEU A 309 -10.22 -8.86 5.44
C LEU A 309 -10.48 -8.68 6.93
N PHE A 310 -9.48 -8.23 7.70
CA PHE A 310 -9.66 -7.91 9.11
C PHE A 310 -10.70 -6.80 9.32
N ARG A 311 -10.65 -5.71 8.52
CA ARG A 311 -11.63 -4.62 8.56
C ARG A 311 -13.02 -5.10 8.19
N TYR A 312 -13.13 -5.91 7.13
CA TYR A 312 -14.39 -6.49 6.69
C TYR A 312 -15.04 -7.34 7.80
N LYS A 313 -14.27 -8.23 8.42
CA LYS A 313 -14.74 -9.14 9.47
C LYS A 313 -15.19 -8.45 10.76
N LYS A 314 -14.82 -7.19 11.00
CA LYS A 314 -15.32 -6.41 12.15
C LYS A 314 -16.84 -6.18 12.12
N HIS A 315 -17.43 -6.14 10.93
CA HIS A 315 -18.84 -5.80 10.74
C HIS A 315 -19.65 -6.92 10.06
N HIS A 316 -18.98 -7.84 9.36
CA HIS A 316 -19.60 -8.90 8.58
C HIS A 316 -19.20 -10.28 9.09
N THR A 317 -20.17 -11.17 9.23
CA THR A 317 -19.96 -12.57 9.63
C THR A 317 -19.89 -13.52 8.43
N SER A 318 -20.64 -13.24 7.35
CA SER A 318 -20.61 -13.97 6.09
C SER A 318 -19.54 -13.41 5.15
N TRP A 319 -18.97 -14.25 4.30
CA TRP A 319 -18.09 -13.86 3.20
C TRP A 319 -18.85 -13.45 1.93
N ASP A 320 -20.13 -13.82 1.80
CA ASP A 320 -20.90 -13.63 0.58
C ASP A 320 -21.08 -12.16 0.19
N GLU A 321 -21.09 -11.27 1.19
CA GLU A 321 -21.20 -9.83 1.00
C GLU A 321 -19.86 -9.14 0.68
N LEU A 322 -18.73 -9.89 0.65
CA LEU A 322 -17.41 -9.31 0.44
C LEU A 322 -17.34 -8.45 -0.83
N PRO A 323 -17.80 -8.89 -2.02
CA PRO A 323 -17.74 -8.07 -3.23
C PRO A 323 -18.65 -6.84 -3.19
N ASP A 324 -19.69 -6.86 -2.35
CA ASP A 324 -20.61 -5.72 -2.20
C ASP A 324 -20.03 -4.63 -1.30
N LYS A 325 -19.06 -4.99 -0.43
CA LYS A 325 -18.46 -4.09 0.56
C LYS A 325 -16.99 -3.74 0.26
N VAL A 326 -16.33 -4.51 -0.58
CA VAL A 326 -14.91 -4.39 -0.91
C VAL A 326 -14.72 -4.35 -2.42
N ALA A 327 -14.03 -3.34 -2.92
CA ALA A 327 -13.54 -3.24 -4.29
C ALA A 327 -12.03 -3.01 -4.24
N ILE A 328 -11.25 -3.88 -4.88
CA ILE A 328 -9.78 -3.79 -4.91
C ILE A 328 -9.34 -3.47 -6.32
N GLN A 329 -8.70 -2.31 -6.50
CA GLN A 329 -8.15 -1.87 -7.77
C GLN A 329 -6.66 -2.15 -7.83
N LEU A 330 -6.25 -2.93 -8.83
CA LEU A 330 -4.85 -3.22 -9.13
C LEU A 330 -4.28 -2.15 -10.07
N ASN A 331 -3.32 -1.38 -9.58
CA ASN A 331 -2.60 -0.39 -10.39
C ASN A 331 -1.42 -1.07 -11.08
N ASP A 332 -1.61 -1.43 -12.36
CA ASP A 332 -0.73 -2.29 -13.16
C ASP A 332 -0.67 -3.75 -12.65
N THR A 333 0.32 -4.52 -13.13
CA THR A 333 0.51 -5.92 -12.76
C THR A 333 1.23 -6.13 -11.43
N HIS A 334 1.85 -5.09 -10.89
CA HIS A 334 2.63 -5.17 -9.65
C HIS A 334 1.85 -5.81 -8.48
N PRO A 335 0.56 -5.48 -8.26
CA PRO A 335 -0.22 -6.13 -7.21
C PRO A 335 -0.99 -7.37 -7.66
N SER A 336 -0.78 -7.90 -8.88
CA SER A 336 -1.58 -9.01 -9.43
C SER A 336 -1.43 -10.32 -8.65
N ILE A 337 -0.31 -10.51 -7.93
CA ILE A 337 -0.14 -11.63 -7.00
C ILE A 337 -1.25 -11.68 -5.92
N GLY A 338 -1.92 -10.55 -5.68
CA GLY A 338 -3.04 -10.44 -4.75
C GLY A 338 -4.21 -11.37 -5.07
N ILE A 339 -4.36 -11.78 -6.32
CA ILE A 339 -5.37 -12.74 -6.74
C ILE A 339 -5.11 -14.11 -6.08
N ALA A 340 -3.87 -14.60 -6.21
CA ALA A 340 -3.47 -15.85 -5.58
C ALA A 340 -3.43 -15.74 -4.05
N GLU A 341 -3.03 -14.56 -3.52
CA GLU A 341 -3.00 -14.33 -2.07
C GLU A 341 -4.41 -14.28 -1.47
N LEU A 342 -5.37 -13.62 -2.10
CA LEU A 342 -6.75 -13.63 -1.61
C LEU A 342 -7.35 -15.04 -1.64
N MET A 343 -7.09 -15.81 -2.70
CA MET A 343 -7.48 -17.22 -2.76
C MET A 343 -6.87 -18.00 -1.60
N ARG A 344 -5.56 -17.85 -1.35
CA ARG A 344 -4.88 -18.51 -0.22
C ARG A 344 -5.50 -18.14 1.12
N LEU A 345 -5.73 -16.85 1.38
CA LEU A 345 -6.33 -16.39 2.63
C LEU A 345 -7.74 -16.95 2.82
N LEU A 346 -8.57 -16.92 1.77
CA LEU A 346 -9.93 -17.46 1.85
C LEU A 346 -9.95 -18.98 2.03
N MET A 347 -9.08 -19.73 1.34
CA MET A 347 -9.06 -21.20 1.42
C MET A 347 -8.30 -21.72 2.63
N ASP A 348 -7.05 -21.26 2.84
CA ASP A 348 -6.16 -21.86 3.81
C ASP A 348 -6.37 -21.29 5.22
N THR A 349 -6.75 -20.00 5.33
CA THR A 349 -6.98 -19.34 6.62
C THR A 349 -8.45 -19.35 7.03
N HIS A 350 -9.36 -19.19 6.06
CA HIS A 350 -10.80 -19.10 6.33
C HIS A 350 -11.58 -20.32 5.87
N HIS A 351 -10.90 -21.35 5.38
CA HIS A 351 -11.45 -22.68 5.05
C HIS A 351 -12.63 -22.66 4.06
N LEU A 352 -12.63 -21.72 3.11
CA LEU A 352 -13.64 -21.71 2.04
C LEU A 352 -13.27 -22.72 0.94
N PRO A 353 -14.25 -23.39 0.34
CA PRO A 353 -13.98 -24.21 -0.83
C PRO A 353 -13.59 -23.35 -2.03
N TRP A 354 -12.84 -23.95 -2.97
CA TRP A 354 -12.28 -23.28 -4.15
C TRP A 354 -13.29 -22.41 -4.91
N GLU A 355 -14.43 -22.99 -5.25
CA GLU A 355 -15.46 -22.33 -6.06
C GLU A 355 -15.99 -21.06 -5.41
N ARG A 356 -16.17 -21.11 -4.09
CA ARG A 356 -16.63 -19.94 -3.34
C ARG A 356 -15.53 -18.89 -3.23
N ALA A 357 -14.30 -19.30 -2.90
CA ALA A 357 -13.15 -18.41 -2.85
C ALA A 357 -12.91 -17.72 -4.19
N TRP A 358 -12.98 -18.47 -5.31
CA TRP A 358 -12.82 -17.94 -6.66
C TRP A 358 -13.93 -16.94 -7.04
N SER A 359 -15.19 -17.29 -6.76
CA SER A 359 -16.32 -16.38 -7.02
C SER A 359 -16.21 -15.05 -6.26
N LEU A 360 -15.71 -15.08 -5.02
CA LEU A 360 -15.48 -13.87 -4.23
C LEU A 360 -14.30 -13.07 -4.80
N THR A 361 -13.18 -13.73 -5.06
CA THR A 361 -11.96 -13.12 -5.58
C THR A 361 -12.21 -12.42 -6.91
N SER A 362 -12.83 -13.10 -7.87
CA SER A 362 -13.05 -12.57 -9.22
C SER A 362 -14.04 -11.38 -9.25
N LYS A 363 -14.93 -11.28 -8.28
CA LYS A 363 -15.87 -10.14 -8.15
C LYS A 363 -15.31 -8.96 -7.35
N THR A 364 -14.18 -9.16 -6.66
CA THR A 364 -13.61 -8.14 -5.77
C THR A 364 -12.50 -7.35 -6.45
N PHE A 365 -11.73 -7.98 -7.36
CA PHE A 365 -10.62 -7.33 -8.05
C PHE A 365 -11.03 -6.64 -9.35
N SER A 366 -10.38 -5.50 -9.61
CA SER A 366 -10.36 -4.81 -10.91
C SER A 366 -8.91 -4.49 -11.28
N TYR A 367 -8.59 -4.51 -12.56
CA TYR A 367 -7.23 -4.33 -13.06
C TYR A 367 -7.17 -3.20 -14.10
N THR A 368 -6.15 -2.36 -14.00
CA THR A 368 -5.80 -1.36 -15.01
C THR A 368 -4.42 -1.63 -15.59
N ASN A 369 -4.35 -1.78 -16.90
CA ASN A 369 -3.10 -1.88 -17.64
C ASN A 369 -2.63 -0.49 -18.11
N HIS A 370 -1.35 -0.20 -17.93
CA HIS A 370 -0.73 1.07 -18.31
C HIS A 370 0.20 0.96 -19.54
N THR A 371 0.45 -0.22 -20.06
CA THR A 371 1.34 -0.44 -21.20
C THR A 371 0.73 -1.33 -22.26
N LEU A 372 1.03 -1.02 -23.54
CA LEU A 372 0.67 -1.87 -24.69
C LEU A 372 1.87 -2.65 -25.23
N MET A 373 3.08 -2.36 -24.76
CA MET A 373 4.32 -2.96 -25.26
C MET A 373 4.52 -4.34 -24.63
N PRO A 374 4.56 -5.42 -25.44
CA PRO A 374 4.68 -6.79 -24.91
C PRO A 374 5.89 -7.00 -23.99
N GLU A 375 7.02 -6.34 -24.29
CA GLU A 375 8.25 -6.38 -23.50
C GLU A 375 8.12 -5.75 -22.13
N ALA A 376 7.16 -4.85 -21.94
CA ALA A 376 6.89 -4.20 -20.68
C ALA A 376 5.83 -4.94 -19.83
N LEU A 377 5.21 -5.99 -20.38
CA LEU A 377 4.28 -6.84 -19.62
C LEU A 377 5.07 -7.76 -18.69
N GLU A 378 4.82 -7.62 -17.40
CA GLU A 378 5.56 -8.31 -16.37
C GLU A 378 5.40 -9.84 -16.43
N THR A 379 6.52 -10.53 -16.40
CA THR A 379 6.55 -11.99 -16.30
C THR A 379 7.60 -12.43 -15.28
N TRP A 380 7.31 -13.49 -14.52
CA TRP A 380 8.22 -14.03 -13.52
C TRP A 380 8.61 -15.48 -13.83
N PRO A 381 9.89 -15.89 -13.64
CA PRO A 381 10.28 -17.28 -13.74
C PRO A 381 9.48 -18.16 -12.77
N VAL A 382 9.00 -19.32 -13.24
CA VAL A 382 8.32 -20.29 -12.37
C VAL A 382 9.22 -20.75 -11.24
N SER A 383 10.52 -20.97 -11.51
CA SER A 383 11.50 -21.36 -10.48
C SER A 383 11.63 -20.36 -9.34
N LEU A 384 11.47 -19.06 -9.60
CA LEU A 384 11.46 -18.05 -8.56
C LEU A 384 10.24 -18.20 -7.64
N PHE A 385 9.06 -18.45 -8.21
CA PHE A 385 7.85 -18.71 -7.42
C PHE A 385 7.90 -20.03 -6.67
N GLU A 386 8.49 -21.07 -7.25
CA GLU A 386 8.68 -22.38 -6.58
C GLU A 386 9.46 -22.23 -5.28
N ASN A 387 10.49 -21.38 -5.29
CA ASN A 387 11.32 -21.12 -4.12
C ASN A 387 10.64 -20.15 -3.13
N LEU A 388 10.15 -19.01 -3.64
CA LEU A 388 9.72 -17.89 -2.80
C LEU A 388 8.27 -18.02 -2.35
N LEU A 389 7.36 -18.45 -3.23
CA LEU A 389 5.90 -18.43 -3.06
C LEU A 389 5.25 -19.74 -3.53
N PRO A 390 5.68 -20.91 -2.99
CA PRO A 390 5.25 -22.22 -3.51
C PRO A 390 3.73 -22.41 -3.47
N ARG A 391 3.05 -21.89 -2.43
CA ARG A 391 1.58 -22.00 -2.33
C ARG A 391 0.85 -21.16 -3.38
N HIS A 392 1.36 -19.98 -3.67
CA HIS A 392 0.79 -19.12 -4.72
C HIS A 392 0.97 -19.73 -6.10
N LEU A 393 2.09 -20.38 -6.35
CA LEU A 393 2.33 -21.09 -7.60
C LEU A 393 1.32 -22.22 -7.82
N GLU A 394 1.04 -23.03 -6.80
CA GLU A 394 0.00 -24.09 -6.88
C GLU A 394 -1.36 -23.49 -7.23
N ILE A 395 -1.73 -22.38 -6.60
CA ILE A 395 -3.00 -21.70 -6.87
C ILE A 395 -3.04 -21.14 -8.29
N ILE A 396 -1.95 -20.54 -8.78
CA ILE A 396 -1.86 -20.01 -10.15
C ILE A 396 -1.97 -21.15 -11.18
N TYR A 397 -1.34 -22.29 -10.95
CA TYR A 397 -1.48 -23.47 -11.82
C TYR A 397 -2.92 -23.96 -11.87
N GLU A 398 -3.61 -24.02 -10.74
CA GLU A 398 -5.01 -24.44 -10.70
C GLU A 398 -5.95 -23.42 -11.40
N ILE A 399 -5.71 -22.11 -11.22
CA ILE A 399 -6.44 -21.07 -11.97
C ILE A 399 -6.23 -21.26 -13.47
N ASN A 400 -4.97 -21.44 -13.91
CA ASN A 400 -4.64 -21.64 -15.32
C ASN A 400 -5.28 -22.91 -15.88
N HIS A 401 -5.22 -24.02 -15.14
CA HIS A 401 -5.83 -25.29 -15.54
C HIS A 401 -7.34 -25.15 -15.79
N ARG A 402 -8.06 -24.54 -14.85
CA ARG A 402 -9.51 -24.33 -14.97
C ARG A 402 -9.84 -23.38 -16.11
N PHE A 403 -9.12 -22.29 -16.23
CA PHE A 403 -9.30 -21.31 -17.31
C PHE A 403 -9.06 -21.94 -18.70
N LEU A 404 -7.97 -22.67 -18.89
CA LEU A 404 -7.69 -23.33 -20.18
C LEU A 404 -8.69 -24.44 -20.50
N ARG A 405 -9.23 -25.13 -19.51
CA ARG A 405 -10.33 -26.08 -19.72
C ARG A 405 -11.57 -25.40 -20.26
N ASP A 406 -11.91 -24.21 -19.75
CA ASP A 406 -13.05 -23.43 -20.24
C ASP A 406 -12.79 -22.88 -21.65
N VAL A 407 -11.57 -22.42 -21.96
CA VAL A 407 -11.16 -22.03 -23.32
C VAL A 407 -11.26 -23.22 -24.29
N MET A 408 -10.77 -24.38 -23.90
CA MET A 408 -10.84 -25.61 -24.74
C MET A 408 -12.29 -26.05 -25.03
N HIS A 409 -13.18 -25.82 -24.05
CA HIS A 409 -14.60 -26.11 -24.22
C HIS A 409 -15.25 -25.19 -25.28
N HIS A 410 -14.88 -23.92 -25.30
CA HIS A 410 -15.43 -22.93 -26.24
C HIS A 410 -14.74 -22.95 -27.61
N PHE A 411 -13.47 -23.35 -27.68
CA PHE A 411 -12.64 -23.37 -28.87
C PHE A 411 -11.92 -24.73 -29.01
N PRO A 412 -12.67 -25.82 -29.28
CA PRO A 412 -12.09 -27.17 -29.33
C PRO A 412 -11.09 -27.31 -30.48
N GLY A 413 -9.89 -27.83 -30.18
CA GLY A 413 -8.85 -28.13 -31.17
C GLY A 413 -7.90 -26.96 -31.49
N ASP A 414 -8.10 -25.77 -30.94
CA ASP A 414 -7.21 -24.62 -31.14
C ASP A 414 -6.08 -24.60 -30.09
N SER A 415 -5.05 -25.41 -30.35
CA SER A 415 -3.88 -25.50 -29.46
C SER A 415 -3.05 -24.20 -29.42
N ASP A 416 -3.04 -23.43 -30.51
CA ASP A 416 -2.33 -22.14 -30.56
C ASP A 416 -3.01 -21.09 -29.68
N LEU A 417 -4.34 -21.05 -29.70
CA LEU A 417 -5.12 -20.20 -28.80
C LEU A 417 -4.85 -20.54 -27.32
N LEU A 418 -4.87 -21.85 -26.98
CA LEU A 418 -4.55 -22.30 -25.62
C LEU A 418 -3.16 -21.83 -25.17
N ARG A 419 -2.14 -21.96 -26.02
CA ARG A 419 -0.78 -21.51 -25.75
C ARG A 419 -0.72 -19.98 -25.52
N ARG A 420 -1.41 -19.21 -26.37
CA ARG A 420 -1.44 -17.74 -26.27
C ARG A 420 -2.18 -17.24 -25.03
N MET A 421 -3.28 -17.91 -24.65
CA MET A 421 -4.11 -17.50 -23.52
C MET A 421 -3.58 -17.99 -22.16
N SER A 422 -2.72 -19.03 -22.14
CA SER A 422 -2.18 -19.59 -20.90
C SER A 422 -1.53 -18.51 -20.01
N ILE A 423 -1.80 -18.57 -18.72
CA ILE A 423 -1.10 -17.76 -17.69
C ILE A 423 0.37 -18.19 -17.59
N ILE A 424 0.66 -19.47 -17.84
CA ILE A 424 2.02 -20.00 -17.86
C ILE A 424 2.52 -20.03 -19.32
N SER A 425 3.62 -19.31 -19.59
CA SER A 425 4.35 -19.40 -20.86
C SER A 425 5.42 -20.47 -20.76
N GLU A 426 5.54 -21.28 -21.81
CA GLU A 426 6.59 -22.28 -21.98
C GLU A 426 7.50 -21.94 -23.17
N ASP A 427 7.36 -20.73 -23.72
CA ASP A 427 8.14 -20.25 -24.85
C ASP A 427 9.58 -19.92 -24.41
N GLY A 428 10.58 -20.36 -25.18
CA GLY A 428 11.98 -19.99 -24.95
C GLY A 428 12.76 -20.83 -23.93
N GLY A 429 12.22 -21.96 -23.48
CA GLY A 429 12.91 -22.92 -22.59
C GLY A 429 12.68 -22.69 -21.10
N ASP A 430 12.42 -21.47 -20.65
CA ASP A 430 12.07 -21.17 -19.27
C ASP A 430 10.57 -20.92 -19.12
N ARG A 431 9.94 -21.66 -18.22
CA ARG A 431 8.54 -21.42 -17.87
C ARG A 431 8.40 -20.11 -17.09
N ARG A 432 7.45 -19.27 -17.53
CA ARG A 432 7.21 -17.97 -16.93
C ARG A 432 5.73 -17.75 -16.63
N ILE A 433 5.43 -17.05 -15.55
CA ILE A 433 4.08 -16.62 -15.18
C ILE A 433 3.83 -15.26 -15.82
N ARG A 434 2.75 -15.12 -16.61
CA ARG A 434 2.31 -13.87 -17.23
C ARG A 434 1.35 -13.16 -16.29
N MET A 435 1.83 -12.13 -15.59
CA MET A 435 1.06 -11.46 -14.54
C MET A 435 -0.17 -10.71 -15.08
N ALA A 436 -0.09 -10.13 -16.27
CA ALA A 436 -1.23 -9.50 -16.93
C ALA A 436 -2.34 -10.52 -17.26
N HIS A 437 -1.97 -11.74 -17.71
CA HIS A 437 -2.95 -12.81 -17.96
C HIS A 437 -3.65 -13.23 -16.68
N LEU A 438 -2.92 -13.40 -15.59
CA LEU A 438 -3.50 -13.71 -14.28
C LEU A 438 -4.52 -12.63 -13.87
N ALA A 439 -4.13 -11.35 -14.01
CA ALA A 439 -5.01 -10.22 -13.69
C ALA A 439 -6.28 -10.19 -14.54
N ILE A 440 -6.16 -10.43 -15.86
CA ILE A 440 -7.29 -10.42 -16.79
C ILE A 440 -8.26 -11.57 -16.52
N VAL A 441 -7.74 -12.76 -16.24
CA VAL A 441 -8.57 -13.95 -15.95
C VAL A 441 -9.38 -13.77 -14.66
N ALA A 442 -8.84 -13.04 -13.68
CA ALA A 442 -9.45 -12.91 -12.36
C ALA A 442 -10.20 -11.59 -12.14
N ALA A 443 -10.01 -10.56 -12.96
CA ALA A 443 -10.62 -9.26 -12.73
C ALA A 443 -11.95 -9.08 -13.47
N THR A 444 -12.96 -8.55 -12.78
CA THR A 444 -14.26 -8.18 -13.36
C THR A 444 -14.73 -6.84 -12.74
N PRO A 445 -14.99 -5.78 -13.52
CA PRO A 445 -14.72 -5.58 -14.94
C PRO A 445 -13.30 -5.09 -15.24
N LEU A 446 -12.83 -5.33 -16.47
CA LEU A 446 -11.63 -4.73 -17.02
C LEU A 446 -11.87 -3.24 -17.32
N THR A 447 -11.20 -2.34 -16.62
CA THR A 447 -10.94 -1.00 -17.13
C THR A 447 -9.67 -1.06 -17.97
N ALA A 448 -9.77 -1.64 -19.15
CA ALA A 448 -8.79 -1.41 -20.20
C ALA A 448 -9.17 -0.07 -20.88
N TRP A 449 -8.17 0.68 -21.31
CA TRP A 449 -8.34 1.77 -22.26
C TRP A 449 -8.82 1.17 -23.60
N ARG A 450 -10.08 0.74 -23.64
CA ARG A 450 -10.70 0.06 -24.81
C ARG A 450 -10.72 0.94 -26.06
N SER A 451 -10.51 2.25 -25.95
CA SER A 451 -10.48 3.16 -27.09
C SER A 451 -9.20 3.08 -27.95
N CYS A 452 -8.18 2.35 -27.52
CA CYS A 452 -6.91 2.22 -28.25
C CYS A 452 -6.67 0.85 -28.88
N ILE A 453 -7.60 -0.12 -28.73
CA ILE A 453 -7.50 -1.42 -29.40
C ILE A 453 -8.47 -1.38 -30.60
N PRO A 454 -7.97 -1.33 -31.86
CA PRO A 454 -8.83 -1.56 -33.00
C PRO A 454 -9.44 -2.95 -32.94
N ASN A 455 -10.72 -3.06 -33.29
CA ASN A 455 -11.44 -4.33 -33.41
C ASN A 455 -10.74 -5.32 -34.32
#